data_a54cfdd29602e4ab634a86507b6595a7
#
_entry.id   a54cfdd29602e4ab634a86507b6595a7
#
_cell.length_a   1.000
_cell.length_b   1.000
_cell.length_c   1.000
_cell.angle_alpha   90.00
_cell.angle_beta   90.00
_cell.angle_gamma   90.00
#
_symmetry.space_group_name_H-M   'P 1'
#
loop_
_entity.id
_entity.type
_entity.pdbx_description
1 polymer ?
#
loop_
_entity_poly.entity_id
_entity_poly.type
_entity_poly.pdbx_seq_one_letter_code
_entity_poly.pdbx_strand_id
1 'polypeptide(L)'
;MKKRFAQVVGIVLAALFVTGQTWAADSFYVDPNSEPAVWARNHADDPRAAKITESITHVPTAQWFGSWNKDVRAAVSQFVNAADAAHQVPILVAYDIPNRDCGGASAGGAADADAYRAWIEAFSQGIGKSQAVVVVEPDSLAQFDCLKTTDAQDARLNLLSDAVSRLRLNAPAADIYLDAGNANWTAADVMANRLHDAGIGEAKGFALNVSNFYPTQESIAYANAVNGLLASRFGYTKPVVIDTSRNGNGSNGQWCNPAGAKLGEPTGDATGQILLAWIKNPGDSDGPCGVGPTLKAGVFSPDLAVRLIEGN
;
A
#
# COMPACT_ATOMS: atom_id res chain seq x y z
N MET A 1 67.54 -14.32 -30.31
CA MET A 1 66.87 -13.41 -29.40
C MET A 1 65.41 -13.28 -29.83
N LYS A 2 64.48 -14.00 -29.18
CA LYS A 2 63.04 -13.92 -29.47
C LYS A 2 62.39 -13.06 -28.41
N LYS A 3 61.86 -11.89 -28.80
CA LYS A 3 61.06 -10.99 -27.91
C LYS A 3 59.62 -11.53 -27.80
N ARG A 4 59.21 -11.86 -26.58
CA ARG A 4 57.79 -12.18 -26.24
C ARG A 4 57.07 -10.86 -25.94
N PHE A 5 56.03 -10.57 -26.71
CA PHE A 5 55.08 -9.51 -26.39
C PHE A 5 54.02 -10.09 -25.42
N ALA A 6 53.88 -9.52 -24.23
CA ALA A 6 52.79 -9.79 -23.32
C ALA A 6 51.62 -8.90 -23.68
N GLN A 7 50.50 -9.48 -24.08
CA GLN A 7 49.20 -8.76 -24.20
C GLN A 7 48.57 -8.63 -22.81
N VAL A 8 48.39 -7.40 -22.38
CA VAL A 8 47.58 -7.07 -21.19
C VAL A 8 46.15 -6.98 -21.64
N VAL A 9 45.31 -7.93 -21.22
CA VAL A 9 43.83 -7.88 -21.40
C VAL A 9 43.26 -7.04 -20.26
N GLY A 10 42.86 -5.84 -20.54
CA GLY A 10 42.14 -4.99 -19.60
C GLY A 10 40.68 -5.44 -19.49
N ILE A 11 40.28 -5.94 -18.31
CA ILE A 11 38.91 -6.24 -18.00
C ILE A 11 38.25 -4.91 -17.61
N VAL A 12 37.36 -4.40 -18.47
CA VAL A 12 36.48 -3.27 -18.14
C VAL A 12 35.30 -3.82 -17.35
N LEU A 13 35.28 -3.62 -16.04
CA LEU A 13 34.08 -3.82 -15.23
C LEU A 13 33.09 -2.69 -15.57
N ALA A 14 32.05 -3.00 -16.31
CA ALA A 14 30.91 -2.12 -16.47
C ALA A 14 30.07 -2.19 -15.16
N ALA A 15 30.15 -1.16 -14.33
CA ALA A 15 29.26 -0.99 -13.20
C ALA A 15 27.86 -0.64 -13.76
N LEU A 16 26.94 -1.57 -13.67
CA LEU A 16 25.52 -1.33 -13.91
C LEU A 16 24.99 -0.46 -12.76
N PHE A 17 24.91 0.84 -12.98
CA PHE A 17 24.14 1.71 -12.10
C PHE A 17 22.66 1.41 -12.34
N VAL A 18 22.05 0.66 -11.41
CA VAL A 18 20.59 0.60 -11.30
C VAL A 18 20.17 1.96 -10.76
N THR A 19 19.79 2.87 -11.63
CA THR A 19 19.14 4.12 -11.22
C THR A 19 17.76 3.76 -10.72
N GLY A 20 17.60 3.70 -9.40
CA GLY A 20 16.29 3.64 -8.77
C GLY A 20 15.47 4.87 -9.20
N GLN A 21 14.27 4.65 -9.70
CA GLN A 21 13.35 5.73 -10.04
C GLN A 21 12.90 6.36 -8.71
N THR A 22 13.24 7.64 -8.52
CA THR A 22 12.78 8.43 -7.35
C THR A 22 11.53 9.18 -7.76
N TRP A 23 10.50 9.14 -6.91
CA TRP A 23 9.26 9.84 -7.10
C TRP A 23 9.27 11.17 -6.34
N ALA A 24 9.14 12.28 -7.05
CA ALA A 24 8.85 13.56 -6.40
C ALA A 24 7.40 13.59 -5.90
N ALA A 25 7.12 14.30 -4.82
CA ALA A 25 5.76 14.40 -4.26
C ALA A 25 4.72 14.85 -5.30
N ASP A 26 5.09 15.80 -6.16
CA ASP A 26 4.24 16.33 -7.22
C ASP A 26 3.93 15.33 -8.36
N SER A 27 4.58 14.17 -8.37
CA SER A 27 4.35 13.13 -9.39
C SER A 27 3.17 12.22 -9.07
N PHE A 28 2.62 12.26 -7.84
CA PHE A 28 1.48 11.43 -7.47
C PHE A 28 0.14 12.12 -7.70
N TYR A 29 -0.86 11.33 -8.08
CA TYR A 29 -2.19 11.83 -8.41
C TYR A 29 -2.98 12.27 -7.19
N VAL A 30 -3.46 13.51 -7.24
CA VAL A 30 -4.41 14.05 -6.28
C VAL A 30 -5.81 13.98 -6.89
N ASP A 31 -6.66 13.09 -6.36
CA ASP A 31 -8.02 12.94 -6.87
C ASP A 31 -8.92 14.11 -6.42
N PRO A 32 -9.38 14.99 -7.35
CA PRO A 32 -10.29 16.07 -7.02
C PRO A 32 -11.69 15.58 -6.60
N ASN A 33 -11.98 14.29 -6.79
CA ASN A 33 -13.23 13.65 -6.43
C ASN A 33 -13.08 12.69 -5.22
N SER A 34 -11.97 12.75 -4.50
CA SER A 34 -11.82 12.04 -3.22
C SER A 34 -12.95 12.43 -2.26
N GLU A 35 -13.36 11.51 -1.37
CA GLU A 35 -14.45 11.76 -0.43
C GLU A 35 -14.28 13.05 0.40
N PRO A 36 -13.09 13.35 0.98
CA PRO A 36 -12.86 14.61 1.66
C PRO A 36 -13.02 15.84 0.74
N ALA A 37 -12.57 15.75 -0.53
CA ALA A 37 -12.68 16.86 -1.47
C ALA A 37 -14.14 17.11 -1.88
N VAL A 38 -14.91 16.05 -2.15
CA VAL A 38 -16.35 16.15 -2.45
C VAL A 38 -17.11 16.69 -1.26
N TRP A 39 -16.81 16.16 -0.05
CA TRP A 39 -17.48 16.64 1.16
C TRP A 39 -17.22 18.13 1.41
N ALA A 40 -15.96 18.56 1.35
CA ALA A 40 -15.59 19.97 1.58
C ALA A 40 -16.28 20.93 0.58
N ARG A 41 -16.33 20.56 -0.72
CA ARG A 41 -17.04 21.37 -1.74
C ARG A 41 -18.54 21.47 -1.48
N ASN A 42 -19.16 20.38 -1.01
CA ASN A 42 -20.61 20.36 -0.77
C ASN A 42 -21.03 21.00 0.55
N HIS A 43 -20.07 21.28 1.45
CA HIS A 43 -20.30 21.85 2.78
C HIS A 43 -19.41 23.07 3.02
N ALA A 44 -19.30 23.98 2.03
CA ALA A 44 -18.38 25.11 2.07
C ALA A 44 -18.62 26.06 3.27
N ASP A 45 -19.84 26.11 3.80
CA ASP A 45 -20.20 26.91 4.97
C ASP A 45 -19.88 26.22 6.31
N ASP A 46 -19.49 24.94 6.30
CA ASP A 46 -19.08 24.22 7.50
C ASP A 46 -17.64 24.59 7.88
N PRO A 47 -17.37 25.01 9.13
CA PRO A 47 -16.02 25.41 9.54
C PRO A 47 -14.96 24.32 9.40
N ARG A 48 -15.35 23.02 9.33
CA ARG A 48 -14.45 21.89 9.09
C ARG A 48 -13.97 21.83 7.65
N ALA A 49 -14.76 22.35 6.67
CA ALA A 49 -14.45 22.26 5.25
C ALA A 49 -13.13 22.98 4.91
N ALA A 50 -12.89 24.16 5.47
CA ALA A 50 -11.65 24.90 5.26
C ALA A 50 -10.42 24.12 5.76
N LYS A 51 -10.50 23.53 6.98
CA LYS A 51 -9.42 22.73 7.56
C LYS A 51 -9.13 21.48 6.72
N ILE A 52 -10.18 20.76 6.29
CA ILE A 52 -10.06 19.55 5.46
C ILE A 52 -9.45 19.91 4.11
N THR A 53 -9.88 21.01 3.49
CA THR A 53 -9.33 21.49 2.23
C THR A 53 -7.83 21.78 2.37
N GLU A 54 -7.45 22.53 3.39
CA GLU A 54 -6.06 22.95 3.62
C GLU A 54 -5.13 21.76 3.94
N SER A 55 -5.60 20.78 4.70
CA SER A 55 -4.73 19.74 5.25
C SER A 55 -4.79 18.40 4.54
N ILE A 56 -5.88 18.10 3.80
CA ILE A 56 -6.11 16.74 3.26
C ILE A 56 -6.30 16.74 1.74
N THR A 57 -7.15 17.61 1.19
CA THR A 57 -7.65 17.42 -0.19
C THR A 57 -6.61 17.55 -1.30
N HIS A 58 -5.46 18.13 -1.02
CA HIS A 58 -4.37 18.32 -1.97
C HIS A 58 -3.18 17.36 -1.75
N VAL A 59 -3.30 16.43 -0.80
CA VAL A 59 -2.29 15.39 -0.59
C VAL A 59 -2.69 14.15 -1.39
N PRO A 60 -1.78 13.58 -2.20
CA PRO A 60 -2.04 12.32 -2.90
C PRO A 60 -2.39 11.20 -1.91
N THR A 61 -3.51 10.52 -2.15
CA THR A 61 -4.02 9.44 -1.29
C THR A 61 -4.41 8.24 -2.14
N ALA A 62 -4.24 7.03 -1.63
CA ALA A 62 -4.57 5.84 -2.38
C ALA A 62 -6.09 5.67 -2.57
N GLN A 63 -6.47 5.16 -3.74
CA GLN A 63 -7.83 4.71 -4.02
C GLN A 63 -7.94 3.21 -3.76
N TRP A 64 -8.92 2.83 -2.94
CA TRP A 64 -9.17 1.44 -2.59
C TRP A 64 -10.20 0.81 -3.52
N PHE A 65 -9.94 -0.45 -3.92
CA PHE A 65 -10.81 -1.26 -4.77
C PHE A 65 -11.06 -2.62 -4.11
N GLY A 66 -12.30 -3.09 -4.18
CA GLY A 66 -12.72 -4.36 -3.60
C GLY A 66 -14.07 -4.81 -4.13
N SER A 67 -14.69 -5.78 -3.47
CA SER A 67 -16.00 -6.36 -3.84
C SER A 67 -17.16 -5.35 -3.92
N TRP A 68 -16.99 -4.14 -3.42
CA TRP A 68 -17.97 -3.04 -3.58
C TRP A 68 -17.97 -2.42 -5.00
N ASN A 69 -16.92 -2.64 -5.80
CA ASN A 69 -16.84 -2.22 -7.17
C ASN A 69 -17.49 -3.28 -8.08
N LYS A 70 -18.71 -3.04 -8.57
CA LYS A 70 -19.42 -3.98 -9.44
C LYS A 70 -18.65 -4.35 -10.71
N ASP A 71 -17.94 -3.40 -11.27
CA ASP A 71 -17.02 -3.56 -12.40
C ASP A 71 -15.68 -2.93 -11.99
N VAL A 72 -14.82 -3.76 -11.40
CA VAL A 72 -13.51 -3.32 -10.92
C VAL A 72 -12.62 -2.85 -12.06
N ARG A 73 -12.68 -3.48 -13.24
CA ARG A 73 -11.88 -3.07 -14.39
C ARG A 73 -12.24 -1.66 -14.85
N ALA A 74 -13.52 -1.37 -14.98
CA ALA A 74 -13.99 -0.04 -15.37
C ALA A 74 -13.63 1.01 -14.31
N ALA A 75 -13.81 0.70 -13.02
CA ALA A 75 -13.49 1.60 -11.91
C ALA A 75 -12.00 1.94 -11.85
N VAL A 76 -11.13 0.94 -11.94
CA VAL A 76 -9.66 1.12 -11.98
C VAL A 76 -9.25 1.92 -13.21
N SER A 77 -9.77 1.55 -14.40
CA SER A 77 -9.45 2.23 -15.65
C SER A 77 -9.87 3.72 -15.62
N GLN A 78 -11.02 4.03 -15.03
CA GLN A 78 -11.46 5.41 -14.86
C GLN A 78 -10.48 6.22 -13.99
N PHE A 79 -10.06 5.67 -12.86
CA PHE A 79 -9.14 6.33 -11.93
C PHE A 79 -7.75 6.53 -12.55
N VAL A 80 -7.20 5.48 -13.15
CA VAL A 80 -5.89 5.51 -13.81
C VAL A 80 -5.87 6.49 -14.98
N ASN A 81 -6.90 6.49 -15.84
CA ASN A 81 -7.00 7.43 -16.96
C ASN A 81 -7.10 8.89 -16.49
N ALA A 82 -7.75 9.16 -15.35
CA ALA A 82 -7.79 10.49 -14.77
C ALA A 82 -6.40 10.95 -14.29
N ALA A 83 -5.63 10.04 -13.69
CA ALA A 83 -4.25 10.30 -13.28
C ALA A 83 -3.33 10.52 -14.50
N ASP A 84 -3.44 9.69 -15.54
CA ASP A 84 -2.70 9.86 -16.80
C ASP A 84 -2.99 11.21 -17.46
N ALA A 85 -4.26 11.62 -17.48
CA ALA A 85 -4.66 12.93 -18.02
C ALA A 85 -4.07 14.11 -17.22
N ALA A 86 -3.82 13.89 -15.92
CA ALA A 86 -3.11 14.85 -15.05
C ALA A 86 -1.58 14.73 -15.14
N HIS A 87 -1.05 13.76 -15.90
CA HIS A 87 0.38 13.42 -15.95
C HIS A 87 0.95 13.04 -14.57
N GLN A 88 0.16 12.34 -13.76
CA GLN A 88 0.49 11.92 -12.40
C GLN A 88 0.31 10.42 -12.23
N VAL A 89 0.96 9.86 -11.21
CA VAL A 89 0.95 8.43 -10.89
C VAL A 89 -0.07 8.14 -9.80
N PRO A 90 -1.09 7.32 -10.06
CA PRO A 90 -2.06 6.94 -9.04
C PRO A 90 -1.48 5.91 -8.06
N ILE A 91 -1.96 5.96 -6.81
CA ILE A 91 -1.74 4.93 -5.80
C ILE A 91 -3.06 4.16 -5.65
N LEU A 92 -3.00 2.84 -5.82
CA LEU A 92 -4.15 1.95 -5.76
C LEU A 92 -3.97 0.91 -4.67
N VAL A 93 -5.07 0.51 -4.04
CA VAL A 93 -5.11 -0.64 -3.13
C VAL A 93 -6.04 -1.70 -3.69
N ALA A 94 -5.51 -2.91 -3.92
CA ALA A 94 -6.31 -4.10 -4.20
C ALA A 94 -6.68 -4.76 -2.86
N TYR A 95 -7.99 -4.88 -2.57
CA TYR A 95 -8.47 -5.35 -1.27
C TYR A 95 -9.71 -6.23 -1.41
N ASP A 96 -9.52 -7.46 -1.92
CA ASP A 96 -10.63 -8.38 -2.20
C ASP A 96 -10.30 -9.86 -1.96
N ILE A 97 -9.21 -10.16 -1.25
CA ILE A 97 -8.82 -11.55 -0.97
C ILE A 97 -9.92 -12.28 -0.16
N PRO A 98 -10.22 -13.57 -0.43
CA PRO A 98 -11.20 -14.34 0.34
C PRO A 98 -10.90 -14.34 1.84
N ASN A 99 -11.93 -14.24 2.66
CA ASN A 99 -11.83 -14.12 4.12
C ASN A 99 -10.97 -12.91 4.57
N ARG A 100 -11.10 -11.80 3.84
CA ARG A 100 -10.49 -10.52 4.19
C ARG A 100 -10.86 -10.12 5.60
N ASP A 101 -9.90 -9.50 6.31
CA ASP A 101 -10.04 -9.00 7.69
C ASP A 101 -10.50 -10.06 8.71
N CYS A 102 -10.35 -11.37 8.38
CA CYS A 102 -10.67 -12.47 9.30
C CYS A 102 -12.06 -12.38 9.97
N GLY A 103 -13.02 -11.73 9.32
CA GLY A 103 -14.36 -11.52 9.88
C GLY A 103 -14.49 -10.25 10.73
N GLY A 104 -13.51 -9.35 10.71
CA GLY A 104 -13.51 -8.08 11.43
C GLY A 104 -14.41 -7.01 10.81
N ALA A 105 -14.11 -5.73 11.09
CA ALA A 105 -14.95 -4.59 10.68
C ALA A 105 -14.96 -4.39 9.15
N SER A 106 -13.92 -4.82 8.44
CA SER A 106 -13.77 -4.79 6.98
C SER A 106 -13.93 -6.16 6.33
N ALA A 107 -14.62 -7.08 7.00
CA ALA A 107 -14.86 -8.44 6.51
C ALA A 107 -15.47 -8.46 5.11
N GLY A 108 -15.14 -9.49 4.32
CA GLY A 108 -15.62 -9.67 2.95
C GLY A 108 -14.56 -10.32 2.05
N GLY A 109 -14.38 -9.73 0.89
CA GLY A 109 -13.53 -10.26 -0.16
C GLY A 109 -14.30 -11.10 -1.17
N ALA A 110 -13.61 -11.63 -2.15
CA ALA A 110 -14.15 -12.55 -3.14
C ALA A 110 -14.71 -13.82 -2.48
N ALA A 111 -15.70 -14.43 -3.10
CA ALA A 111 -16.41 -15.58 -2.54
C ALA A 111 -15.49 -16.81 -2.38
N ASP A 112 -14.53 -16.96 -3.28
CA ASP A 112 -13.57 -18.06 -3.33
C ASP A 112 -12.30 -17.67 -4.13
N ALA A 113 -11.39 -18.63 -4.27
CA ALA A 113 -10.12 -18.45 -4.96
C ALA A 113 -10.28 -18.10 -6.44
N ASP A 114 -11.25 -18.70 -7.13
CA ASP A 114 -11.46 -18.49 -8.57
C ASP A 114 -12.09 -17.12 -8.82
N ALA A 115 -13.04 -16.71 -7.98
CA ALA A 115 -13.61 -15.36 -7.99
C ALA A 115 -12.53 -14.30 -7.75
N TYR A 116 -11.60 -14.52 -6.82
CA TYR A 116 -10.47 -13.63 -6.58
C TYR A 116 -9.53 -13.53 -7.78
N ARG A 117 -9.19 -14.67 -8.39
CA ARG A 117 -8.35 -14.69 -9.60
C ARG A 117 -8.98 -13.92 -10.75
N ALA A 118 -10.29 -14.06 -10.95
CA ALA A 118 -11.02 -13.29 -11.96
C ALA A 118 -11.05 -11.79 -11.62
N TRP A 119 -11.22 -11.45 -10.33
CA TRP A 119 -11.24 -10.08 -9.86
C TRP A 119 -9.90 -9.38 -10.04
N ILE A 120 -8.77 -10.00 -9.60
CA ILE A 120 -7.42 -9.41 -9.74
C ILE A 120 -6.96 -9.34 -11.20
N GLU A 121 -7.41 -10.28 -12.04
CA GLU A 121 -7.23 -10.20 -13.49
C GLU A 121 -7.91 -8.95 -14.06
N ALA A 122 -9.18 -8.71 -13.72
CA ALA A 122 -9.92 -7.53 -14.14
C ALA A 122 -9.32 -6.22 -13.59
N PHE A 123 -8.90 -6.21 -12.30
CA PHE A 123 -8.21 -5.09 -11.66
C PHE A 123 -6.92 -4.73 -12.42
N SER A 124 -6.06 -5.72 -12.67
CA SER A 124 -4.78 -5.52 -13.36
C SER A 124 -4.96 -5.06 -14.81
N GLN A 125 -5.97 -5.57 -15.52
CA GLN A 125 -6.36 -5.11 -16.86
C GLN A 125 -6.88 -3.66 -16.85
N GLY A 126 -7.50 -3.22 -15.76
CA GLY A 126 -7.93 -1.84 -15.56
C GLY A 126 -6.76 -0.85 -15.51
N ILE A 127 -5.62 -1.25 -14.96
CA ILE A 127 -4.38 -0.46 -14.95
C ILE A 127 -3.76 -0.44 -16.35
N GLY A 128 -3.66 -1.60 -16.99
CA GLY A 128 -3.10 -1.73 -18.32
C GLY A 128 -1.62 -1.32 -18.39
N LYS A 129 -1.27 -0.41 -19.30
CA LYS A 129 0.13 0.02 -19.52
C LYS A 129 0.53 1.26 -18.73
N SER A 130 -0.38 1.83 -17.96
CA SER A 130 -0.13 3.05 -17.20
C SER A 130 0.79 2.79 -16.01
N GLN A 131 1.54 3.80 -15.60
CA GLN A 131 2.26 3.76 -14.35
C GLN A 131 1.28 3.80 -13.18
N ALA A 132 1.57 3.04 -12.14
CA ALA A 132 0.80 3.04 -10.90
C ALA A 132 1.64 2.50 -9.75
N VAL A 133 1.34 2.92 -8.52
CA VAL A 133 1.76 2.22 -7.30
C VAL A 133 0.58 1.38 -6.83
N VAL A 134 0.80 0.09 -6.61
CA VAL A 134 -0.25 -0.85 -6.21
C VAL A 134 0.11 -1.53 -4.90
N VAL A 135 -0.67 -1.27 -3.86
CA VAL A 135 -0.60 -2.01 -2.59
C VAL A 135 -1.57 -3.19 -2.68
N VAL A 136 -1.06 -4.39 -2.44
CA VAL A 136 -1.80 -5.65 -2.61
C VAL A 136 -2.18 -6.22 -1.27
N GLU A 137 -3.47 -6.32 -1.04
CA GLU A 137 -4.15 -7.05 0.02
C GLU A 137 -3.65 -6.71 1.42
N PRO A 138 -3.90 -5.48 1.89
CA PRO A 138 -3.64 -5.10 3.29
C PRO A 138 -4.07 -6.16 4.29
N ASP A 139 -3.24 -6.36 5.32
CA ASP A 139 -3.40 -7.33 6.41
C ASP A 139 -3.22 -8.81 6.02
N SER A 140 -3.27 -9.16 4.74
CA SER A 140 -3.39 -10.55 4.27
C SER A 140 -2.26 -11.49 4.71
N LEU A 141 -1.03 -10.97 4.85
CA LEU A 141 0.13 -11.73 5.34
C LEU A 141 0.29 -11.65 6.86
N ALA A 142 -0.24 -10.61 7.50
CA ALA A 142 -0.18 -10.48 8.95
C ALA A 142 -1.28 -11.29 9.64
N GLN A 143 -2.49 -11.35 9.06
CA GLN A 143 -3.67 -12.04 9.62
C GLN A 143 -3.72 -13.55 9.28
N PHE A 144 -2.63 -14.29 9.51
CA PHE A 144 -2.63 -15.73 9.31
C PHE A 144 -3.33 -16.52 10.41
N ASP A 145 -3.49 -15.93 11.59
CA ASP A 145 -4.04 -16.62 12.77
C ASP A 145 -5.49 -17.09 12.59
N CYS A 146 -6.26 -16.44 11.70
CA CYS A 146 -7.60 -16.89 11.35
C CYS A 146 -7.62 -18.05 10.34
N LEU A 147 -6.52 -18.33 9.65
CA LEU A 147 -6.37 -19.44 8.72
C LEU A 147 -5.95 -20.69 9.51
N LYS A 148 -6.94 -21.53 9.86
CA LYS A 148 -6.78 -22.61 10.86
C LYS A 148 -6.04 -23.83 10.36
N THR A 149 -5.81 -23.95 9.06
CA THR A 149 -5.13 -25.11 8.45
C THR A 149 -3.97 -24.65 7.57
N THR A 150 -2.96 -25.49 7.42
CA THR A 150 -1.84 -25.27 6.49
C THR A 150 -2.36 -25.05 5.06
N ASP A 151 -3.33 -25.84 4.62
CA ASP A 151 -3.92 -25.71 3.29
C ASP A 151 -4.55 -24.31 3.06
N ALA A 152 -5.20 -23.74 4.08
CA ALA A 152 -5.76 -22.40 4.00
C ALA A 152 -4.69 -21.31 3.98
N GLN A 153 -3.57 -21.52 4.70
CA GLN A 153 -2.42 -20.62 4.67
C GLN A 153 -1.70 -20.68 3.33
N ASP A 154 -1.45 -21.89 2.82
CA ASP A 154 -0.84 -22.10 1.50
C ASP A 154 -1.73 -21.54 0.37
N ALA A 155 -3.04 -21.72 0.46
CA ALA A 155 -3.97 -21.13 -0.48
C ALA A 155 -3.90 -19.58 -0.48
N ARG A 156 -3.77 -18.95 0.70
CA ARG A 156 -3.56 -17.49 0.81
C ARG A 156 -2.28 -17.05 0.14
N LEU A 157 -1.14 -17.71 0.40
CA LEU A 157 0.14 -17.42 -0.22
C LEU A 157 0.09 -17.58 -1.74
N ASN A 158 -0.51 -18.67 -2.22
CA ASN A 158 -0.70 -18.91 -3.66
C ASN A 158 -1.55 -17.83 -4.34
N LEU A 159 -2.62 -17.35 -3.70
CA LEU A 159 -3.44 -16.26 -4.25
C LEU A 159 -2.68 -14.94 -4.34
N LEU A 160 -1.83 -14.63 -3.35
CA LEU A 160 -0.98 -13.44 -3.40
C LEU A 160 0.08 -13.54 -4.50
N SER A 161 0.70 -14.70 -4.67
CA SER A 161 1.64 -14.96 -5.77
C SER A 161 0.96 -14.87 -7.14
N ASP A 162 -0.27 -15.41 -7.27
CA ASP A 162 -1.10 -15.25 -8.47
C ASP A 162 -1.41 -13.76 -8.75
N ALA A 163 -1.72 -12.99 -7.71
CA ALA A 163 -1.99 -11.56 -7.83
C ALA A 163 -0.79 -10.78 -8.36
N VAL A 164 0.40 -11.04 -7.81
CA VAL A 164 1.66 -10.44 -8.30
C VAL A 164 1.89 -10.80 -9.75
N SER A 165 1.72 -12.08 -10.12
CA SER A 165 1.93 -12.57 -11.49
C SER A 165 0.96 -11.92 -12.49
N ARG A 166 -0.32 -11.77 -12.12
CA ARG A 166 -1.35 -11.11 -12.95
C ARG A 166 -1.06 -9.62 -13.13
N LEU A 167 -0.70 -8.94 -12.07
CA LEU A 167 -0.32 -7.53 -12.13
C LEU A 167 0.90 -7.32 -13.02
N ARG A 168 1.93 -8.14 -12.91
CA ARG A 168 3.11 -8.05 -13.79
C ARG A 168 2.79 -8.29 -15.25
N LEU A 169 1.88 -9.23 -15.54
CA LEU A 169 1.47 -9.55 -16.91
C LEU A 169 0.66 -8.44 -17.55
N ASN A 170 -0.35 -7.93 -16.84
CA ASN A 170 -1.34 -7.01 -17.38
C ASN A 170 -1.02 -5.53 -17.13
N ALA A 171 -0.22 -5.22 -16.09
CA ALA A 171 0.18 -3.89 -15.69
C ALA A 171 1.71 -3.79 -15.51
N PRO A 172 2.50 -4.00 -16.58
CA PRO A 172 3.97 -4.16 -16.48
C PRO A 172 4.70 -2.88 -16.04
N ALA A 173 4.05 -1.72 -16.09
CA ALA A 173 4.60 -0.45 -15.63
C ALA A 173 4.19 -0.11 -14.18
N ALA A 174 3.40 -0.95 -13.51
CA ALA A 174 3.01 -0.75 -12.13
C ALA A 174 4.08 -1.24 -11.15
N ASP A 175 4.35 -0.43 -10.12
CA ASP A 175 5.16 -0.79 -8.96
C ASP A 175 4.27 -1.51 -7.92
N ILE A 176 4.48 -2.82 -7.74
CA ILE A 176 3.64 -3.72 -6.93
C ILE A 176 4.26 -3.89 -5.55
N TYR A 177 3.49 -3.65 -4.49
CA TYR A 177 3.89 -3.82 -3.10
C TYR A 177 2.92 -4.74 -2.36
N LEU A 178 3.41 -5.89 -1.88
CA LEU A 178 2.64 -6.79 -1.00
C LEU A 178 2.55 -6.18 0.40
N ASP A 179 1.38 -6.16 1.02
CA ASP A 179 1.26 -5.71 2.40
C ASP A 179 1.95 -6.67 3.37
N ALA A 180 2.70 -6.13 4.31
CA ALA A 180 3.46 -6.85 5.33
C ALA A 180 3.07 -6.45 6.77
N GLY A 181 1.89 -5.86 6.95
CA GLY A 181 1.36 -5.46 8.25
C GLY A 181 2.11 -4.29 8.88
N ASN A 182 2.49 -4.41 10.13
CA ASN A 182 3.20 -3.37 10.86
C ASN A 182 4.25 -3.94 11.83
N ALA A 183 5.07 -3.05 12.38
CA ALA A 183 6.24 -3.39 13.22
C ALA A 183 5.89 -4.20 14.49
N ASN A 184 4.66 -4.13 14.96
CA ASN A 184 4.23 -4.75 16.22
C ASN A 184 3.22 -5.90 16.04
N TRP A 185 3.05 -6.41 14.81
CA TRP A 185 2.06 -7.46 14.52
C TRP A 185 2.71 -8.83 14.33
N THR A 186 3.58 -8.94 13.35
CA THR A 186 4.22 -10.22 13.00
C THR A 186 5.74 -10.09 13.13
N ALA A 187 6.41 -11.07 13.74
CA ALA A 187 7.86 -11.09 13.84
C ALA A 187 8.52 -11.02 12.44
N ALA A 188 9.60 -10.26 12.31
CA ALA A 188 10.24 -10.01 11.01
C ALA A 188 10.70 -11.29 10.30
N ASP A 189 11.12 -12.31 11.05
CA ASP A 189 11.58 -13.60 10.50
C ASP A 189 10.43 -14.42 9.91
N VAL A 190 9.25 -14.35 10.50
CA VAL A 190 8.01 -14.95 9.98
C VAL A 190 7.55 -14.19 8.74
N MET A 191 7.52 -12.85 8.80
CA MET A 191 7.09 -12.03 7.69
C MET A 191 7.99 -12.17 6.46
N ALA A 192 9.31 -12.23 6.64
CA ALA A 192 10.25 -12.43 5.54
C ALA A 192 9.98 -13.75 4.78
N ASN A 193 9.66 -14.85 5.49
CA ASN A 193 9.27 -16.10 4.85
C ASN A 193 7.92 -15.96 4.13
N ARG A 194 6.89 -15.42 4.78
CA ARG A 194 5.56 -15.22 4.17
C ARG A 194 5.62 -14.36 2.91
N LEU A 195 6.42 -13.29 2.92
CA LEU A 195 6.67 -12.44 1.74
C LEU A 195 7.34 -13.25 0.62
N HIS A 196 8.36 -14.05 0.95
CA HIS A 196 9.03 -14.90 -0.04
C HIS A 196 8.06 -15.87 -0.70
N ASP A 197 7.29 -16.60 0.12
CA ASP A 197 6.32 -17.60 -0.32
C ASP A 197 5.15 -16.97 -1.11
N ALA A 198 4.79 -15.70 -0.79
CA ALA A 198 3.80 -14.92 -1.51
C ALA A 198 4.32 -14.29 -2.82
N GLY A 199 5.56 -14.58 -3.23
CA GLY A 199 6.07 -14.14 -4.52
C GLY A 199 6.66 -12.73 -4.54
N ILE A 200 7.12 -12.19 -3.38
CA ILE A 200 7.74 -10.85 -3.30
C ILE A 200 8.94 -10.71 -4.26
N GLY A 201 9.60 -11.82 -4.62
CA GLY A 201 10.70 -11.82 -5.59
C GLY A 201 10.35 -11.13 -6.90
N GLU A 202 9.12 -11.29 -7.34
CA GLU A 202 8.55 -10.75 -8.57
C GLU A 202 7.88 -9.38 -8.40
N ALA A 203 7.56 -8.97 -7.17
CA ALA A 203 7.03 -7.65 -6.86
C ALA A 203 8.15 -6.60 -6.73
N LYS A 204 7.79 -5.32 -6.78
CA LYS A 204 8.70 -4.19 -6.50
C LYS A 204 9.18 -4.23 -5.06
N GLY A 205 8.25 -4.37 -4.12
CA GLY A 205 8.53 -4.27 -2.71
C GLY A 205 7.38 -4.71 -1.81
N PHE A 206 7.40 -4.24 -0.57
CA PHE A 206 6.34 -4.48 0.39
C PHE A 206 5.84 -3.20 1.05
N ALA A 207 4.57 -3.21 1.49
CA ALA A 207 3.93 -2.11 2.20
C ALA A 207 3.93 -2.38 3.70
N LEU A 208 4.03 -1.32 4.49
CA LEU A 208 3.96 -1.37 5.95
C LEU A 208 3.02 -0.32 6.51
N ASN A 209 2.48 -0.61 7.68
CA ASN A 209 1.69 0.32 8.48
C ASN A 209 0.36 0.74 7.82
N VAL A 210 -0.10 0.00 6.79
CA VAL A 210 -1.34 0.32 6.08
C VAL A 210 -2.50 0.36 7.07
N SER A 211 -3.23 1.47 7.08
CA SER A 211 -4.32 1.75 8.04
C SER A 211 -3.92 1.72 9.52
N ASN A 212 -2.62 1.80 9.84
CA ASN A 212 -2.09 1.76 11.21
C ASN A 212 -1.47 3.10 11.64
N PHE A 213 -0.93 3.15 12.85
CA PHE A 213 -0.53 4.39 13.52
C PHE A 213 0.91 4.36 14.04
N TYR A 214 1.68 3.31 13.75
CA TYR A 214 3.05 3.18 14.26
C TYR A 214 3.97 4.21 13.63
N PRO A 215 4.90 4.81 14.42
CA PRO A 215 5.84 5.81 13.93
C PRO A 215 6.62 5.34 12.70
N THR A 216 6.89 6.25 11.78
CA THR A 216 7.66 5.98 10.56
C THR A 216 9.00 5.31 10.87
N GLN A 217 9.70 5.73 11.93
CA GLN A 217 10.99 5.15 12.32
C GLN A 217 10.88 3.69 12.79
N GLU A 218 9.81 3.30 13.46
CA GLU A 218 9.57 1.90 13.83
C GLU A 218 9.29 1.06 12.59
N SER A 219 8.51 1.59 11.65
CA SER A 219 8.26 0.93 10.36
C SER A 219 9.54 0.76 9.54
N ILE A 220 10.43 1.77 9.52
CA ILE A 220 11.75 1.68 8.88
C ILE A 220 12.63 0.63 9.56
N ALA A 221 12.66 0.59 10.89
CA ALA A 221 13.44 -0.40 11.62
C ALA A 221 12.95 -1.84 11.32
N TYR A 222 11.64 -2.03 11.27
CA TYR A 222 11.03 -3.30 10.90
C TYR A 222 11.32 -3.67 9.44
N ALA A 223 11.21 -2.73 8.51
CA ALA A 223 11.57 -2.92 7.10
C ALA A 223 13.02 -3.39 6.94
N ASN A 224 13.95 -2.76 7.67
CA ASN A 224 15.35 -3.14 7.66
C ASN A 224 15.58 -4.56 8.22
N ALA A 225 14.86 -4.95 9.28
CA ALA A 225 14.92 -6.30 9.84
C ALA A 225 14.39 -7.35 8.83
N VAL A 226 13.25 -7.09 8.20
CA VAL A 226 12.69 -7.94 7.14
C VAL A 226 13.66 -8.05 5.96
N ASN A 227 14.19 -6.94 5.46
CA ASN A 227 15.14 -6.92 4.36
C ASN A 227 16.45 -7.62 4.69
N GLY A 228 16.95 -7.50 5.92
CA GLY A 228 18.13 -8.26 6.37
C GLY A 228 17.91 -9.79 6.31
N LEU A 229 16.70 -10.24 6.62
CA LEU A 229 16.31 -11.64 6.53
C LEU A 229 16.07 -12.09 5.09
N LEU A 230 15.44 -11.27 4.26
CA LEU A 230 15.30 -11.53 2.82
C LEU A 230 16.68 -11.65 2.15
N ALA A 231 17.61 -10.75 2.48
CA ALA A 231 18.97 -10.80 1.96
C ALA A 231 19.72 -12.07 2.41
N SER A 232 19.66 -12.41 3.70
CA SER A 232 20.41 -13.54 4.25
C SER A 232 19.87 -14.90 3.85
N ARG A 233 18.54 -15.03 3.69
CA ARG A 233 17.87 -16.28 3.36
C ARG A 233 17.71 -16.51 1.86
N PHE A 234 17.42 -15.44 1.12
CA PHE A 234 16.97 -15.52 -0.28
C PHE A 234 17.81 -14.69 -1.26
N GLY A 235 18.78 -13.89 -0.77
CA GLY A 235 19.76 -13.19 -1.61
C GLY A 235 19.30 -11.87 -2.21
N TYR A 236 18.21 -11.27 -1.73
CA TYR A 236 17.70 -9.98 -2.24
C TYR A 236 17.13 -9.08 -1.13
N THR A 237 17.03 -7.79 -1.44
CA THR A 237 16.30 -6.79 -0.65
C THR A 237 15.23 -6.13 -1.52
N LYS A 238 14.26 -5.47 -0.91
CA LYS A 238 13.12 -4.84 -1.59
C LYS A 238 12.88 -3.42 -1.10
N PRO A 239 12.50 -2.47 -1.98
CA PRO A 239 11.95 -1.18 -1.60
C PRO A 239 10.70 -1.33 -0.74
N VAL A 240 10.36 -0.28 0.00
CA VAL A 240 9.25 -0.28 0.96
C VAL A 240 8.36 0.94 0.74
N VAL A 241 7.05 0.77 0.84
CA VAL A 241 6.10 1.86 1.00
C VAL A 241 5.55 1.83 2.43
N ILE A 242 5.48 3.00 3.09
CA ILE A 242 5.00 3.12 4.47
C ILE A 242 3.79 4.04 4.48
N ASP A 243 2.67 3.55 5.03
CA ASP A 243 1.51 4.39 5.26
C ASP A 243 1.77 5.36 6.42
N THR A 244 1.76 6.64 6.08
CA THR A 244 1.96 7.75 7.02
C THR A 244 0.72 8.59 7.23
N SER A 245 -0.43 8.19 6.68
CA SER A 245 -1.67 8.97 6.69
C SER A 245 -2.13 9.39 8.09
N ARG A 246 -1.85 8.57 9.12
CA ARG A 246 -2.41 8.74 10.46
C ARG A 246 -1.42 8.51 11.60
N ASN A 247 -0.10 8.51 11.33
CA ASN A 247 0.91 8.10 12.29
C ASN A 247 1.69 9.25 12.95
N GLY A 248 1.25 10.51 12.78
CA GLY A 248 1.99 11.69 13.24
C GLY A 248 2.22 11.75 14.74
N ASN A 249 1.31 11.21 15.56
CA ASN A 249 1.48 11.11 17.02
C ASN A 249 1.91 9.71 17.49
N GLY A 250 2.09 8.77 16.56
CA GLY A 250 2.37 7.38 16.87
C GLY A 250 1.14 6.60 17.34
N SER A 251 1.35 5.31 17.68
CA SER A 251 0.30 4.40 18.13
C SER A 251 0.14 4.45 19.66
N ASN A 252 -1.11 4.43 20.10
CA ASN A 252 -1.46 4.22 21.51
C ASN A 252 -1.83 2.76 21.82
N GLY A 253 -1.56 1.84 20.88
CA GLY A 253 -1.89 0.42 20.97
C GLY A 253 -3.30 0.07 20.51
N GLN A 254 -4.13 1.05 20.16
CA GLN A 254 -5.47 0.84 19.58
C GLN A 254 -5.42 1.00 18.07
N TRP A 255 -6.05 0.07 17.35
CA TRP A 255 -6.06 0.08 15.89
C TRP A 255 -7.30 0.76 15.29
N CYS A 256 -8.39 0.84 16.04
CA CYS A 256 -9.69 1.23 15.51
C CYS A 256 -10.10 2.62 15.99
N ASN A 257 -10.06 3.61 15.08
CA ASN A 257 -10.39 5.02 15.34
C ASN A 257 -9.84 5.53 16.69
N PRO A 258 -8.53 5.40 16.96
CA PRO A 258 -7.98 5.81 18.25
C PRO A 258 -8.07 7.33 18.45
N ALA A 259 -8.34 7.74 19.69
CA ALA A 259 -8.18 9.14 20.08
C ALA A 259 -6.70 9.54 20.04
N GLY A 260 -6.43 10.80 19.69
CA GLY A 260 -5.08 11.35 19.69
C GLY A 260 -4.24 10.99 18.46
N ALA A 261 -4.78 10.25 17.48
CA ALA A 261 -4.11 10.03 16.20
C ALA A 261 -3.96 11.35 15.42
N LYS A 262 -2.90 11.48 14.63
CA LYS A 262 -2.60 12.69 13.86
C LYS A 262 -2.13 12.35 12.45
N LEU A 263 -2.41 13.24 11.50
CA LEU A 263 -1.81 13.18 10.17
C LEU A 263 -0.29 13.10 10.29
N GLY A 264 0.32 12.19 9.52
CA GLY A 264 1.77 12.08 9.43
C GLY A 264 2.32 12.76 8.19
N GLU A 265 3.55 12.40 7.80
CA GLU A 265 4.23 12.96 6.65
C GLU A 265 3.40 12.76 5.37
N PRO A 266 3.25 13.80 4.54
CA PRO A 266 2.53 13.69 3.28
C PRO A 266 3.23 12.73 2.31
N THR A 267 2.49 12.27 1.30
CA THR A 267 2.99 11.38 0.26
C THR A 267 4.20 11.98 -0.47
N GLY A 268 5.30 11.22 -0.53
CA GLY A 268 6.56 11.60 -1.19
C GLY A 268 7.67 10.59 -0.95
N ASP A 269 8.74 10.68 -1.73
CA ASP A 269 9.91 9.81 -1.59
C ASP A 269 10.80 10.29 -0.43
N ALA A 270 11.11 9.40 0.50
CA ALA A 270 12.00 9.72 1.61
C ALA A 270 13.48 9.46 1.28
N THR A 271 13.81 8.36 0.57
CA THR A 271 15.21 7.95 0.34
C THR A 271 15.46 7.16 -0.94
N GLY A 272 14.53 7.11 -1.90
CA GLY A 272 14.64 6.30 -3.13
C GLY A 272 14.44 4.79 -2.93
N GLN A 273 14.43 4.30 -1.69
CA GLN A 273 14.06 2.92 -1.32
C GLN A 273 12.83 2.88 -0.40
N ILE A 274 12.42 4.04 0.10
CA ILE A 274 11.27 4.20 0.99
C ILE A 274 10.38 5.28 0.41
N LEU A 275 9.17 4.89 0.04
CA LEU A 275 8.08 5.78 -0.31
C LEU A 275 7.20 5.97 0.93
N LEU A 276 7.00 7.20 1.37
CA LEU A 276 5.96 7.54 2.33
C LEU A 276 4.68 7.84 1.56
N ALA A 277 3.56 7.25 1.95
CA ALA A 277 2.31 7.45 1.22
C ALA A 277 1.12 7.49 2.17
N TRP A 278 0.11 8.28 1.82
CA TRP A 278 -1.19 8.18 2.47
C TRP A 278 -2.00 7.08 1.80
N ILE A 279 -1.91 5.86 2.36
CA ILE A 279 -2.60 4.69 1.82
C ILE A 279 -4.01 4.61 2.41
N LYS A 280 -4.17 4.74 3.72
CA LYS A 280 -5.50 4.94 4.32
C LYS A 280 -5.96 6.37 4.07
N ASN A 281 -7.22 6.55 3.71
CA ASN A 281 -7.80 7.88 3.53
C ASN A 281 -8.04 8.56 4.88
N PRO A 282 -7.43 9.72 5.16
CA PRO A 282 -7.68 10.43 6.40
C PRO A 282 -9.15 10.86 6.53
N GLY A 283 -9.77 10.43 7.63
CA GLY A 283 -11.20 10.66 7.90
C GLY A 283 -12.08 9.45 7.62
N ASP A 284 -11.59 8.42 6.91
CA ASP A 284 -12.33 7.16 6.77
C ASP A 284 -12.25 6.34 8.05
N SER A 285 -13.40 5.93 8.54
CA SER A 285 -13.54 5.10 9.74
C SER A 285 -12.93 3.71 9.56
N ASP A 286 -12.36 3.17 10.63
CA ASP A 286 -11.91 1.76 10.70
C ASP A 286 -13.06 0.80 11.07
N GLY A 287 -14.19 1.35 11.53
CA GLY A 287 -15.34 0.59 11.97
C GLY A 287 -16.07 1.23 13.16
N PRO A 288 -17.10 0.60 13.71
CA PRO A 288 -17.90 1.15 14.80
C PRO A 288 -17.19 1.03 16.17
N CYS A 289 -16.14 1.80 16.37
CA CYS A 289 -15.26 1.72 17.52
C CYS A 289 -14.54 3.05 17.82
N GLY A 290 -13.80 3.12 18.91
CA GLY A 290 -12.99 4.26 19.31
C GLY A 290 -13.80 5.56 19.34
N VAL A 291 -13.27 6.61 18.69
CA VAL A 291 -13.97 7.91 18.59
C VAL A 291 -15.02 7.98 17.49
N GLY A 292 -15.25 6.87 16.76
CA GLY A 292 -16.29 6.74 15.73
C GLY A 292 -17.24 5.56 15.98
N PRO A 293 -17.90 5.43 17.16
CA PRO A 293 -18.57 4.19 17.59
C PRO A 293 -19.80 3.79 16.75
N THR A 294 -20.28 4.66 15.87
CA THR A 294 -21.45 4.41 15.01
C THR A 294 -21.10 4.34 13.53
N LEU A 295 -19.84 4.56 13.17
CA LEU A 295 -19.39 4.65 11.79
C LEU A 295 -18.99 3.27 11.29
N LYS A 296 -19.45 2.88 10.11
CA LYS A 296 -18.99 1.68 9.42
C LYS A 296 -17.57 1.89 8.85
N ALA A 297 -16.83 0.79 8.69
CA ALA A 297 -15.52 0.84 8.05
C ALA A 297 -15.61 1.45 6.63
N GLY A 298 -14.65 2.29 6.28
CA GLY A 298 -14.54 2.96 4.98
C GLY A 298 -15.49 4.15 4.78
N VAL A 299 -16.29 4.52 5.78
CA VAL A 299 -17.15 5.71 5.69
C VAL A 299 -16.36 6.95 6.10
N PHE A 300 -16.29 7.93 5.22
CA PHE A 300 -15.68 9.23 5.52
C PHE A 300 -16.48 9.98 6.58
N SER A 301 -15.78 10.54 7.55
CA SER A 301 -16.32 11.41 8.59
C SER A 301 -15.49 12.69 8.70
N PRO A 302 -16.12 13.86 8.52
CA PRO A 302 -15.41 15.13 8.72
C PRO A 302 -14.93 15.32 10.15
N ASP A 303 -15.58 14.72 11.14
CA ASP A 303 -15.14 14.76 12.54
C ASP A 303 -13.85 13.95 12.73
N LEU A 304 -13.75 12.73 12.15
CA LEU A 304 -12.53 11.95 12.17
C LEU A 304 -11.39 12.67 11.42
N ALA A 305 -11.68 13.29 10.28
CA ALA A 305 -10.71 14.07 9.52
C ALA A 305 -10.14 15.23 10.36
N VAL A 306 -11.01 16.02 11.00
CA VAL A 306 -10.57 17.15 11.85
C VAL A 306 -9.79 16.67 13.07
N ARG A 307 -10.20 15.56 13.71
CA ARG A 307 -9.41 14.96 14.82
C ARG A 307 -8.00 14.60 14.38
N LEU A 308 -7.83 14.01 13.20
CA LEU A 308 -6.51 13.70 12.66
C LEU A 308 -5.69 14.96 12.36
N ILE A 309 -6.30 16.04 11.87
CA ILE A 309 -5.64 17.33 11.64
C ILE A 309 -5.14 17.92 12.96
N GLU A 310 -5.99 17.91 13.99
CA GLU A 310 -5.71 18.51 15.29
C GLU A 310 -4.87 17.59 16.23
N GLY A 311 -4.89 16.29 16.00
CA GLY A 311 -4.19 15.31 16.82
C GLY A 311 -4.88 15.01 18.16
N ASN A 312 -6.23 14.97 18.18
CA ASN A 312 -7.03 14.82 19.40
C ASN A 312 -8.07 13.68 19.36
#